data_cb8087944f559cad94c791008a4af709
#
_entry.id   cb8087944f559cad94c791008a4af709
#
_cell.length_a   1.000
_cell.length_b   1.000
_cell.length_c   1.000
_cell.angle_alpha   90.00
_cell.angle_beta   90.00
_cell.angle_gamma   90.00
#
_symmetry.space_group_name_H-M   'P 1'
#
loop_
_entity.id
_entity.type
_entity.pdbx_description
1 polymer ?
#
loop_
_entity_poly.entity_id
_entity_poly.type
_entity_poly.pdbx_seq_one_letter_code
_entity_poly.pdbx_strand_id
1 'polypeptide(L)'
;MRLTWDEIGERFYETGDNCAVLYPQSSAGTYPHGIAWSGVTGFTETPAGADATDLWADNIKYLSIRSTETYGFTIKAYQFPDEFAECDGTAIPVAGVSLGQQSRKAFGLVVKTNVGNDIEFNDHAYKLHLVYGATASPSSRDYTTINDSPSAVEFSWEGKTIPVNVPGFKPVSCITIDSRAADPTALATLEEKLFGKDGTISYGSTAEDIYRVPATEGWYEKTSTSPDVYTPSTDDEYNSGKTYYIQTGATSYTAVSGAALLKNPKAEGWYERTGTVGNYVYTKSEDTVAKVAKTYVEQIETGGLTAYLPLPSEVLSIMGYAAS
;
A
#
# COMPACT_ATOMS: atom_id res chain seq x y z
N MET A 1 33.28 -4.77 34.46
CA MET A 1 33.31 -3.74 33.40
C MET A 1 32.81 -2.45 34.01
N ARG A 2 33.50 -1.32 33.81
CA ARG A 2 33.08 -0.01 34.30
C ARG A 2 31.99 0.52 33.36
N LEU A 3 30.90 1.07 33.89
CA LEU A 3 29.87 1.72 33.11
C LEU A 3 30.41 3.03 32.54
N THR A 4 30.06 3.33 31.31
CA THR A 4 30.36 4.58 30.59
C THR A 4 29.03 5.24 30.20
N TRP A 5 29.00 6.57 30.13
CA TRP A 5 27.83 7.37 29.78
C TRP A 5 28.22 8.42 28.76
N ASP A 6 27.24 8.81 27.94
CA ASP A 6 27.37 9.95 27.02
C ASP A 6 28.52 9.86 26.03
N GLU A 7 28.85 8.65 25.57
CA GLU A 7 29.89 8.47 24.56
C GLU A 7 29.44 9.13 23.24
N ILE A 8 30.41 9.61 22.47
CA ILE A 8 30.16 10.24 21.16
C ILE A 8 29.62 9.19 20.22
N GLY A 9 28.47 9.48 19.55
CA GLY A 9 27.76 8.56 18.68
C GLY A 9 26.68 7.72 19.38
N GLU A 10 26.67 7.69 20.73
CA GLU A 10 25.71 6.93 21.51
C GLU A 10 24.64 7.79 22.22
N ARG A 11 24.55 9.08 21.86
CA ARG A 11 23.52 10.00 22.38
C ARG A 11 22.31 10.00 21.47
N PHE A 12 21.41 9.06 21.70
CA PHE A 12 20.23 8.86 20.86
C PHE A 12 19.05 9.73 21.31
N TYR A 13 18.27 10.18 20.34
CA TYR A 13 16.99 10.85 20.54
C TYR A 13 15.99 10.42 19.48
N GLU A 14 14.71 10.51 19.79
CA GLU A 14 13.62 10.22 18.85
C GLU A 14 12.94 11.52 18.44
N THR A 15 12.63 11.66 17.17
CA THR A 15 12.00 12.86 16.63
C THR A 15 11.22 12.58 15.35
N GLY A 16 10.16 13.35 15.16
CA GLY A 16 9.37 13.39 13.92
C GLY A 16 8.68 12.10 13.58
N ASP A 17 7.61 12.22 12.85
CA ASP A 17 6.99 11.18 12.05
C ASP A 17 7.39 11.38 10.58
N ASN A 18 7.87 10.34 9.96
CA ASN A 18 8.35 10.40 8.58
C ASN A 18 7.27 9.97 7.59
N CYS A 19 6.52 8.95 7.92
CA CYS A 19 5.38 8.50 7.11
C CYS A 19 4.36 7.75 7.96
N ALA A 20 3.11 7.82 7.55
CA ALA A 20 2.03 7.04 8.10
C ALA A 20 1.30 6.26 6.99
N VAL A 21 0.82 5.08 7.31
CA VAL A 21 0.03 4.23 6.40
C VAL A 21 -1.21 3.74 7.11
N LEU A 22 -2.36 3.96 6.50
CA LEU A 22 -3.66 3.47 6.94
C LEU A 22 -3.93 2.07 6.35
N TYR A 23 -4.47 1.18 7.17
CA TYR A 23 -4.89 -0.16 6.75
C TYR A 23 -6.32 -0.44 7.22
N PRO A 24 -7.35 -0.17 6.40
CA PRO A 24 -8.72 -0.50 6.76
C PRO A 24 -8.89 -1.99 7.02
N GLN A 25 -9.53 -2.34 8.14
CA GLN A 25 -9.72 -3.74 8.52
C GLN A 25 -10.82 -4.37 7.65
N SER A 26 -10.56 -5.57 7.16
CA SER A 26 -11.54 -6.38 6.45
C SER A 26 -12.54 -7.05 7.41
N SER A 27 -13.63 -7.60 6.90
CA SER A 27 -14.59 -8.39 7.69
C SER A 27 -13.99 -9.66 8.30
N ALA A 28 -12.85 -10.13 7.76
CA ALA A 28 -12.11 -11.27 8.28
C ALA A 28 -11.11 -10.87 9.39
N GLY A 29 -11.03 -9.59 9.77
CA GLY A 29 -10.08 -9.11 10.77
C GLY A 29 -8.65 -8.89 10.28
N THR A 30 -8.41 -8.98 8.97
CA THR A 30 -7.12 -8.74 8.32
C THR A 30 -7.04 -7.34 7.73
N TYR A 31 -5.85 -6.93 7.28
CA TYR A 31 -5.56 -5.58 6.79
C TYR A 31 -4.95 -5.64 5.38
N PRO A 32 -5.75 -5.97 4.35
CA PRO A 32 -5.24 -6.37 3.03
C PRO A 32 -4.70 -5.24 2.16
N HIS A 33 -4.97 -3.98 2.49
CA HIS A 33 -4.58 -2.82 1.69
C HIS A 33 -3.99 -1.72 2.54
N GLY A 34 -2.80 -1.24 2.17
CA GLY A 34 -2.17 -0.06 2.73
C GLY A 34 -2.44 1.17 1.89
N ILE A 35 -2.74 2.27 2.54
CA ILE A 35 -3.03 3.58 1.93
C ILE A 35 -2.11 4.60 2.59
N ALA A 36 -1.28 5.26 1.79
CA ALA A 36 -0.38 6.29 2.30
C ALA A 36 -1.16 7.46 2.89
N TRP A 37 -0.87 7.82 4.13
CA TRP A 37 -1.47 8.96 4.79
C TRP A 37 -0.49 10.13 4.77
N SER A 38 -0.68 11.04 3.84
CA SER A 38 0.14 12.23 3.70
C SER A 38 -0.37 13.37 4.61
N GLY A 39 0.54 14.26 5.02
CA GLY A 39 0.19 15.45 5.80
C GLY A 39 -0.05 15.18 7.29
N VAL A 40 0.43 14.08 7.82
CA VAL A 40 0.47 13.83 9.25
C VAL A 40 1.41 14.83 9.92
N THR A 41 0.96 15.45 11.01
CA THR A 41 1.71 16.46 11.76
C THR A 41 2.16 15.96 13.12
N GLY A 42 1.58 14.84 13.59
CA GLY A 42 1.98 14.23 14.84
C GLY A 42 1.24 12.94 15.15
N PHE A 43 1.97 12.04 15.78
CA PHE A 43 1.48 10.81 16.35
C PHE A 43 1.87 10.75 17.81
N THR A 44 0.89 10.56 18.70
CA THR A 44 1.10 10.52 20.15
C THR A 44 0.50 9.23 20.69
N GLU A 45 1.31 8.42 21.34
CA GLU A 45 0.86 7.24 22.06
C GLU A 45 0.29 7.65 23.43
N THR A 46 -0.88 7.10 23.76
CA THR A 46 -1.58 7.39 25.03
C THR A 46 -2.00 6.10 25.72
N PRO A 47 -1.03 5.29 26.22
CA PRO A 47 -1.35 4.09 26.96
C PRO A 47 -2.07 4.48 28.27
N ALA A 48 -3.03 3.65 28.69
CA ALA A 48 -3.80 3.85 29.91
C ALA A 48 -4.04 2.53 30.63
N GLY A 49 -4.37 2.59 31.90
CA GLY A 49 -4.53 1.41 32.73
C GLY A 49 -3.23 1.00 33.41
N ALA A 50 -3.10 -0.26 33.76
CA ALA A 50 -2.02 -0.83 34.59
C ALA A 50 -1.89 -0.21 35.99
N ASP A 51 -2.87 0.58 36.40
CA ASP A 51 -2.91 1.16 37.73
C ASP A 51 -3.05 0.08 38.81
N ALA A 52 -2.30 0.26 39.88
CA ALA A 52 -2.33 -0.64 41.02
C ALA A 52 -3.40 -0.23 42.03
N THR A 53 -4.35 -1.11 42.29
CA THR A 53 -5.28 -0.98 43.39
C THR A 53 -4.79 -1.80 44.57
N ASP A 54 -4.52 -1.13 45.70
CA ASP A 54 -4.04 -1.78 46.89
C ASP A 54 -5.20 -2.31 47.73
N LEU A 55 -5.12 -3.57 48.10
CA LEU A 55 -6.02 -4.19 49.05
C LEU A 55 -5.35 -4.24 50.43
N TRP A 56 -6.08 -3.82 51.43
CA TRP A 56 -5.61 -3.75 52.82
C TRP A 56 -6.39 -4.76 53.68
N ALA A 57 -5.67 -5.54 54.47
CA ALA A 57 -6.22 -6.44 55.48
C ALA A 57 -5.29 -6.44 56.69
N ASP A 58 -5.86 -6.65 57.89
CA ASP A 58 -5.13 -6.71 59.16
C ASP A 58 -4.21 -5.50 59.40
N ASN A 59 -4.63 -4.31 58.94
CA ASN A 59 -3.88 -3.03 59.02
C ASN A 59 -2.57 -3.00 58.22
N ILE A 60 -2.39 -3.93 57.26
CA ILE A 60 -1.24 -3.96 56.34
C ILE A 60 -1.72 -3.98 54.90
N LYS A 61 -0.86 -3.53 54.02
CA LYS A 61 -1.10 -3.71 52.58
C LYS A 61 -1.00 -5.20 52.25
N TYR A 62 -2.15 -5.84 52.02
CA TYR A 62 -2.25 -7.28 51.82
C TYR A 62 -1.79 -7.68 50.43
N LEU A 63 -2.26 -6.97 49.40
CA LEU A 63 -1.84 -7.20 48.03
C LEU A 63 -2.14 -5.99 47.15
N SER A 64 -1.54 -5.93 45.98
CA SER A 64 -1.77 -4.91 44.95
C SER A 64 -2.23 -5.60 43.66
N ILE A 65 -3.44 -5.27 43.19
CA ILE A 65 -4.00 -5.78 41.91
C ILE A 65 -3.79 -4.71 40.87
N ARG A 66 -3.28 -5.13 39.68
CA ARG A 66 -3.12 -4.23 38.55
C ARG A 66 -4.20 -4.49 37.49
N SER A 67 -4.77 -3.42 36.97
CA SER A 67 -5.68 -3.47 35.83
C SER A 67 -4.92 -3.83 34.54
N THR A 68 -5.66 -4.24 33.52
CA THR A 68 -5.09 -4.46 32.18
C THR A 68 -4.73 -3.13 31.54
N GLU A 69 -3.56 -3.06 30.94
CA GLU A 69 -3.15 -1.92 30.12
C GLU A 69 -3.97 -1.88 28.83
N THR A 70 -4.36 -0.69 28.43
CA THR A 70 -5.01 -0.41 27.17
C THR A 70 -4.14 0.55 26.37
N TYR A 71 -4.04 0.33 25.06
CA TYR A 71 -3.30 1.20 24.16
C TYR A 71 -4.26 2.16 23.45
N GLY A 72 -3.96 3.43 23.53
CA GLY A 72 -4.61 4.49 22.78
C GLY A 72 -3.57 5.34 22.06
N PHE A 73 -4.00 6.14 21.12
CA PHE A 73 -3.13 7.09 20.41
C PHE A 73 -3.95 8.30 19.95
N THR A 74 -3.23 9.36 19.56
CA THR A 74 -3.79 10.52 18.86
C THR A 74 -2.99 10.73 17.59
N ILE A 75 -3.65 10.81 16.45
CA ILE A 75 -3.05 11.20 15.18
C ILE A 75 -3.57 12.56 14.78
N LYS A 76 -2.66 13.43 14.32
CA LYS A 76 -2.95 14.76 13.82
C LYS A 76 -2.47 14.89 12.38
N ALA A 77 -3.25 15.56 11.54
CA ALA A 77 -2.91 15.74 10.14
C ALA A 77 -3.60 16.95 9.52
N TYR A 78 -3.02 17.51 8.47
CA TYR A 78 -3.67 18.52 7.64
C TYR A 78 -4.65 17.94 6.63
N GLN A 79 -4.53 16.66 6.31
CA GLN A 79 -5.43 15.94 5.40
C GLN A 79 -5.52 14.46 5.81
N PHE A 80 -6.48 13.76 5.23
CA PHE A 80 -6.64 12.31 5.41
C PHE A 80 -7.07 11.67 4.09
N PRO A 81 -6.75 10.39 3.86
CA PRO A 81 -7.17 9.67 2.67
C PRO A 81 -8.69 9.44 2.69
N ASP A 82 -9.30 9.38 1.51
CA ASP A 82 -10.76 9.18 1.36
C ASP A 82 -11.24 7.88 2.02
N GLU A 83 -10.41 6.84 2.02
CA GLU A 83 -10.68 5.55 2.63
C GLU A 83 -10.79 5.63 4.17
N PHE A 84 -10.22 6.65 4.78
CA PHE A 84 -10.37 6.91 6.21
C PHE A 84 -11.79 7.36 6.58
N ALA A 85 -12.58 7.84 5.62
CA ALA A 85 -13.94 8.29 5.88
C ALA A 85 -14.80 7.21 6.56
N GLU A 86 -14.71 5.94 6.12
CA GLU A 86 -15.41 4.82 6.78
C GLU A 86 -14.92 4.60 8.21
N CYS A 87 -13.64 4.83 8.49
CA CYS A 87 -13.07 4.71 9.83
C CYS A 87 -13.47 5.87 10.74
N ASP A 88 -13.67 7.07 10.17
CA ASP A 88 -14.17 8.26 10.89
C ASP A 88 -15.71 8.30 11.02
N GLY A 89 -16.41 7.27 10.53
CA GLY A 89 -17.88 7.18 10.63
C GLY A 89 -18.59 8.08 9.61
N THR A 90 -18.02 8.19 8.42
CA THR A 90 -18.57 8.92 7.29
C THR A 90 -18.78 7.97 6.12
N ALA A 91 -19.95 7.99 5.50
CA ALA A 91 -20.22 7.29 4.24
C ALA A 91 -20.22 8.27 3.07
N ILE A 92 -19.70 7.85 1.93
CA ILE A 92 -19.68 8.62 0.69
C ILE A 92 -20.54 7.90 -0.35
N PRO A 93 -21.88 8.09 -0.36
CA PRO A 93 -22.77 7.38 -1.29
C PRO A 93 -22.64 7.83 -2.73
N VAL A 94 -22.19 9.06 -2.96
CA VAL A 94 -21.94 9.66 -4.26
C VAL A 94 -20.73 10.60 -4.11
N ALA A 95 -19.90 10.68 -5.14
CA ALA A 95 -18.75 11.57 -5.15
C ALA A 95 -19.12 13.01 -4.72
N GLY A 96 -18.41 13.54 -3.72
CA GLY A 96 -18.63 14.86 -3.17
C GLY A 96 -19.75 14.98 -2.13
N VAL A 97 -20.44 13.91 -1.77
CA VAL A 97 -21.48 13.88 -0.73
C VAL A 97 -21.05 13.00 0.43
N SER A 98 -20.90 13.57 1.61
CA SER A 98 -20.48 12.88 2.82
C SER A 98 -21.61 12.84 3.85
N LEU A 99 -21.97 11.65 4.32
CA LEU A 99 -22.95 11.41 5.37
C LEU A 99 -22.24 11.01 6.66
N GLY A 100 -22.26 11.88 7.65
CA GLY A 100 -21.70 11.61 8.98
C GLY A 100 -22.55 10.67 9.84
N GLN A 101 -22.07 10.34 11.04
CA GLN A 101 -22.77 9.52 12.06
C GLN A 101 -23.06 8.08 11.60
N GLN A 102 -22.19 7.53 10.77
CA GLN A 102 -22.26 6.14 10.33
C GLN A 102 -21.45 5.22 11.24
N SER A 103 -21.64 3.91 11.06
CA SER A 103 -20.84 2.90 11.74
C SER A 103 -19.36 3.07 11.39
N ARG A 104 -18.49 3.00 12.40
CA ARG A 104 -17.05 3.15 12.25
C ARG A 104 -16.41 1.81 11.94
N LYS A 105 -15.53 1.80 10.96
CA LYS A 105 -14.72 0.65 10.61
C LYS A 105 -13.42 0.65 11.40
N ALA A 106 -13.02 -0.51 11.89
CA ALA A 106 -11.72 -0.64 12.53
C ALA A 106 -10.60 -0.57 11.46
N PHE A 107 -9.41 -0.16 11.89
CA PHE A 107 -8.25 -0.04 11.02
C PHE A 107 -6.97 -0.40 11.76
N GLY A 108 -5.91 -0.63 11.01
CA GLY A 108 -4.53 -0.62 11.46
C GLY A 108 -3.83 0.66 11.01
N LEU A 109 -2.77 1.01 11.70
CA LEU A 109 -1.94 2.16 11.39
C LEU A 109 -0.47 1.77 11.52
N VAL A 110 0.35 2.20 10.59
CA VAL A 110 1.81 2.13 10.72
C VAL A 110 2.35 3.54 10.68
N VAL A 111 3.18 3.87 11.66
CA VAL A 111 3.88 5.16 11.72
C VAL A 111 5.36 4.90 11.82
N LYS A 112 6.16 5.63 11.03
CA LYS A 112 7.62 5.58 11.06
C LYS A 112 8.14 6.83 11.71
N THR A 113 8.91 6.68 12.80
CA THR A 113 9.55 7.79 13.52
C THR A 113 11.08 7.72 13.35
N ASN A 114 11.74 8.87 13.33
CA ASN A 114 13.18 8.93 13.17
C ASN A 114 13.88 8.78 14.53
N VAL A 115 15.03 8.11 14.51
CA VAL A 115 15.96 8.04 15.63
C VAL A 115 17.25 8.69 15.21
N GLY A 116 17.61 9.77 15.88
CA GLY A 116 18.85 10.50 15.63
C GLY A 116 19.91 10.24 16.67
N ASN A 117 21.13 10.61 16.33
CA ASN A 117 22.25 10.69 17.27
C ASN A 117 23.02 12.02 17.11
N ASP A 118 24.05 12.20 17.91
CA ASP A 118 24.88 13.40 17.94
C ASP A 118 25.87 13.52 16.75
N ILE A 119 25.97 12.51 15.87
CA ILE A 119 26.85 12.50 14.70
C ILE A 119 26.03 12.57 13.39
N GLU A 120 25.04 11.69 13.21
CA GLU A 120 24.27 11.52 11.98
C GLU A 120 22.94 12.29 12.02
N PHE A 121 22.64 12.94 13.14
CA PHE A 121 21.39 13.65 13.36
C PHE A 121 20.19 12.74 13.11
N ASN A 122 19.18 13.20 12.36
CA ASN A 122 17.93 12.48 12.14
C ASN A 122 18.03 11.30 11.13
N ASP A 123 19.18 11.14 10.48
CA ASP A 123 19.38 10.11 9.45
C ASP A 123 20.00 8.81 9.99
N HIS A 124 20.21 8.73 11.32
CA HIS A 124 20.86 7.59 11.95
C HIS A 124 20.03 6.30 11.83
N ALA A 125 18.75 6.34 12.23
CA ALA A 125 17.87 5.16 12.29
C ALA A 125 16.39 5.56 12.36
N TYR A 126 15.51 4.56 12.49
CA TYR A 126 14.09 4.80 12.64
C TYR A 126 13.42 3.68 13.46
N LYS A 127 12.19 3.96 13.88
CA LYS A 127 11.30 2.96 14.47
C LYS A 127 10.01 2.85 13.66
N LEU A 128 9.47 1.64 13.57
CA LEU A 128 8.16 1.37 13.00
C LEU A 128 7.20 1.06 14.15
N HIS A 129 6.11 1.80 14.23
CA HIS A 129 5.02 1.59 15.19
C HIS A 129 3.83 0.99 14.44
N LEU A 130 3.55 -0.28 14.67
CA LEU A 130 2.46 -1.03 14.04
C LEU A 130 1.29 -1.10 15.03
N VAL A 131 0.20 -0.43 14.72
CA VAL A 131 -1.01 -0.37 15.56
C VAL A 131 -2.12 -1.20 14.95
N TYR A 132 -2.77 -2.02 15.77
CA TYR A 132 -3.81 -2.96 15.38
C TYR A 132 -5.13 -2.68 16.06
N GLY A 133 -6.24 -3.05 15.42
CA GLY A 133 -7.57 -3.00 16.03
C GLY A 133 -8.02 -1.60 16.44
N ALA A 134 -7.53 -0.58 15.75
CA ALA A 134 -7.84 0.80 16.07
C ALA A 134 -9.25 1.19 15.62
N THR A 135 -9.91 2.01 16.40
CA THR A 135 -11.17 2.69 16.08
C THR A 135 -11.03 4.16 16.42
N ALA A 136 -11.36 5.03 15.47
CA ALA A 136 -11.30 6.48 15.69
C ALA A 136 -12.49 6.94 16.54
N SER A 137 -12.25 7.80 17.52
CA SER A 137 -13.29 8.51 18.27
C SER A 137 -13.76 9.73 17.50
N PRO A 138 -15.00 10.20 17.69
CA PRO A 138 -15.43 11.50 17.15
C PRO A 138 -14.51 12.61 17.62
N SER A 139 -14.08 13.47 16.70
CA SER A 139 -13.23 14.61 17.01
C SER A 139 -13.90 15.92 16.60
N SER A 140 -13.56 17.00 17.30
CA SER A 140 -13.97 18.35 16.91
C SER A 140 -13.19 18.83 15.70
N ARG A 141 -13.85 19.56 14.83
CA ARG A 141 -13.23 20.26 13.69
C ARG A 141 -13.55 21.74 13.81
N ASP A 142 -12.53 22.57 13.78
CA ASP A 142 -12.68 24.01 13.90
C ASP A 142 -12.37 24.71 12.57
N TYR A 143 -13.31 25.49 12.09
CA TYR A 143 -13.20 26.22 10.84
C TYR A 143 -13.18 27.72 11.15
N THR A 144 -12.00 28.30 11.14
CA THR A 144 -11.79 29.72 11.44
C THR A 144 -11.73 30.55 10.17
N THR A 145 -12.11 31.83 10.29
CA THR A 145 -12.00 32.81 9.19
C THR A 145 -10.54 33.07 8.87
N ILE A 146 -10.22 33.17 7.58
CA ILE A 146 -8.89 33.56 7.10
C ILE A 146 -8.64 35.03 7.47
N ASN A 147 -7.50 35.31 8.07
CA ASN A 147 -6.98 36.65 8.41
C ASN A 147 -5.61 36.87 7.76
N ASP A 148 -4.92 37.92 8.14
CA ASP A 148 -3.55 38.25 7.67
C ASP A 148 -2.47 37.27 8.06
N SER A 149 -2.79 36.30 8.96
CA SER A 149 -1.92 35.16 9.36
C SER A 149 -2.68 33.86 9.17
N PRO A 150 -2.88 33.39 7.92
CA PRO A 150 -3.66 32.19 7.66
C PRO A 150 -2.98 30.97 8.24
N SER A 151 -3.77 30.14 8.94
CA SER A 151 -3.35 28.83 9.43
C SER A 151 -4.20 27.73 8.78
N ALA A 152 -3.58 26.59 8.45
CA ALA A 152 -4.30 25.43 8.00
C ALA A 152 -5.12 24.82 9.14
N VAL A 153 -6.27 24.24 8.83
CA VAL A 153 -7.02 23.42 9.79
C VAL A 153 -6.25 22.13 10.03
N GLU A 154 -5.90 21.88 11.29
CA GLU A 154 -5.32 20.60 11.71
C GLU A 154 -6.43 19.69 12.24
N PHE A 155 -6.57 18.54 11.63
CA PHE A 155 -7.46 17.48 12.11
C PHE A 155 -6.77 16.67 13.19
N SER A 156 -7.54 16.20 14.17
CA SER A 156 -7.03 15.38 15.27
C SER A 156 -8.02 14.26 15.57
N TRP A 157 -7.55 13.01 15.63
CA TRP A 157 -8.38 11.86 15.98
C TRP A 157 -7.75 11.10 17.13
N GLU A 158 -8.53 10.82 18.15
CA GLU A 158 -8.17 9.87 19.19
C GLU A 158 -8.52 8.45 18.72
N GLY A 159 -7.56 7.55 18.81
CA GLY A 159 -7.71 6.14 18.50
C GLY A 159 -7.77 5.30 19.80
N LYS A 160 -8.73 4.38 19.85
CA LYS A 160 -8.79 3.32 20.86
C LYS A 160 -8.59 1.99 20.16
N THR A 161 -7.93 1.06 20.84
CA THR A 161 -7.56 -0.21 20.24
C THR A 161 -8.20 -1.40 20.93
N ILE A 162 -8.42 -2.46 20.17
CA ILE A 162 -8.76 -3.79 20.67
C ILE A 162 -7.54 -4.69 20.40
N PRO A 163 -6.93 -5.26 21.45
CA PRO A 163 -5.75 -6.09 21.29
C PRO A 163 -6.00 -7.32 20.42
N VAL A 164 -5.02 -7.65 19.58
CA VAL A 164 -5.02 -8.83 18.72
C VAL A 164 -4.24 -9.95 19.40
N ASN A 165 -4.74 -11.17 19.31
CA ASN A 165 -4.11 -12.33 19.92
C ASN A 165 -2.77 -12.67 19.27
N VAL A 166 -1.76 -12.97 20.08
CA VAL A 166 -0.41 -13.36 19.65
C VAL A 166 -0.05 -14.69 20.31
N PRO A 167 0.19 -15.75 19.55
CA PRO A 167 0.57 -17.05 20.13
C PRO A 167 1.81 -16.93 21.01
N GLY A 168 1.72 -17.44 22.25
CA GLY A 168 2.82 -17.40 23.23
C GLY A 168 2.96 -16.08 24.00
N PHE A 169 2.18 -15.06 23.68
CA PHE A 169 2.19 -13.76 24.37
C PHE A 169 0.78 -13.32 24.77
N LYS A 170 0.71 -12.26 25.56
CA LYS A 170 -0.57 -11.56 25.79
C LYS A 170 -1.00 -10.87 24.48
N PRO A 171 -2.31 -10.68 24.27
CA PRO A 171 -2.81 -9.89 23.16
C PRO A 171 -2.17 -8.50 23.14
N VAL A 172 -1.81 -8.01 21.93
CA VAL A 172 -1.13 -6.72 21.74
C VAL A 172 -1.92 -5.82 20.79
N SER A 173 -1.83 -4.53 21.02
CA SER A 173 -2.38 -3.51 20.13
C SER A 173 -1.31 -2.74 19.38
N CYS A 174 -0.07 -2.77 19.83
CA CYS A 174 1.04 -2.10 19.21
C CYS A 174 2.28 -2.98 19.21
N ILE A 175 3.02 -2.97 18.09
CA ILE A 175 4.37 -3.55 17.98
C ILE A 175 5.29 -2.44 17.52
N THR A 176 6.37 -2.24 18.26
CA THR A 176 7.43 -1.29 17.87
C THR A 176 8.66 -2.07 17.42
N ILE A 177 9.20 -1.73 16.27
CA ILE A 177 10.40 -2.34 15.69
C ILE A 177 11.45 -1.26 15.54
N ASP A 178 12.61 -1.49 16.15
CA ASP A 178 13.75 -0.58 16.11
C ASP A 178 14.74 -1.06 15.05
N SER A 179 15.00 -0.24 14.03
CA SER A 179 15.89 -0.59 12.92
C SER A 179 17.34 -0.80 13.35
N ARG A 180 17.75 -0.27 14.51
CA ARG A 180 19.12 -0.45 15.03
C ARG A 180 19.38 -1.87 15.55
N ALA A 181 18.33 -2.54 16.03
CA ALA A 181 18.43 -3.87 16.65
C ALA A 181 17.88 -4.98 15.77
N ALA A 182 17.05 -4.64 14.79
CA ALA A 182 16.40 -5.60 13.90
C ALA A 182 17.41 -6.18 12.87
N ASP A 183 17.19 -7.44 12.46
CA ASP A 183 17.92 -8.00 11.32
C ASP A 183 17.56 -7.22 10.04
N PRO A 184 18.54 -6.68 9.30
CA PRO A 184 18.25 -5.85 8.13
C PRO A 184 17.45 -6.56 7.02
N THR A 185 17.66 -7.87 6.84
CA THR A 185 16.96 -8.66 5.80
C THR A 185 15.50 -8.89 6.20
N ALA A 186 15.27 -9.22 7.46
CA ALA A 186 13.94 -9.38 8.01
C ALA A 186 13.16 -8.06 7.97
N LEU A 187 13.84 -6.97 8.34
CA LEU A 187 13.25 -5.63 8.31
C LEU A 187 12.87 -5.21 6.89
N ALA A 188 13.75 -5.40 5.90
CA ALA A 188 13.44 -5.12 4.50
C ALA A 188 12.25 -5.95 3.99
N THR A 189 12.18 -7.24 4.36
CA THR A 189 11.05 -8.11 4.01
C THR A 189 9.74 -7.60 4.64
N LEU A 190 9.79 -7.10 5.86
CA LEU A 190 8.62 -6.52 6.51
C LEU A 190 8.21 -5.20 5.85
N GLU A 191 9.16 -4.33 5.52
CA GLU A 191 8.88 -3.06 4.84
C GLU A 191 8.26 -3.27 3.45
N GLU A 192 8.71 -4.27 2.69
CA GLU A 192 8.05 -4.64 1.42
C GLU A 192 6.57 -5.00 1.61
N LYS A 193 6.21 -5.64 2.72
CA LYS A 193 4.81 -5.95 3.04
C LYS A 193 4.04 -4.71 3.50
N LEU A 194 4.65 -3.89 4.33
CA LEU A 194 4.01 -2.69 4.88
C LEU A 194 3.81 -1.61 3.83
N PHE A 195 4.80 -1.34 3.01
CA PHE A 195 4.78 -0.21 2.08
C PHE A 195 4.52 -0.62 0.63
N GLY A 196 4.48 -1.92 0.36
CA GLY A 196 4.38 -2.46 -0.98
C GLY A 196 5.75 -2.54 -1.67
N LYS A 197 5.75 -3.21 -2.79
CA LYS A 197 6.93 -3.37 -3.64
C LYS A 197 6.51 -3.24 -5.08
N ASP A 198 7.24 -2.43 -5.81
CA ASP A 198 7.07 -2.36 -7.25
C ASP A 198 7.44 -3.68 -7.91
N GLY A 199 6.64 -4.09 -8.87
CA GLY A 199 6.96 -5.26 -9.67
C GLY A 199 8.17 -5.00 -10.56
N THR A 200 8.91 -6.05 -10.81
CA THR A 200 9.97 -6.01 -11.83
C THR A 200 9.32 -6.07 -13.20
N ILE A 201 9.50 -5.01 -13.97
CA ILE A 201 9.06 -4.97 -15.35
C ILE A 201 10.09 -5.74 -16.20
N SER A 202 9.67 -6.83 -16.79
CA SER A 202 10.43 -7.55 -17.79
C SER A 202 9.76 -7.43 -19.14
N TYR A 203 10.54 -7.41 -20.19
CA TYR A 203 10.04 -7.36 -21.56
C TYR A 203 10.27 -8.72 -22.19
N GLY A 204 9.19 -9.46 -22.40
CA GLY A 204 9.22 -10.73 -23.13
C GLY A 204 9.65 -10.46 -24.56
N SER A 205 10.73 -11.10 -25.01
CA SER A 205 11.09 -11.08 -26.44
C SER A 205 10.33 -12.21 -27.12
N THR A 206 9.37 -11.86 -27.94
CA THR A 206 8.89 -12.80 -28.95
C THR A 206 9.71 -12.60 -30.22
N ALA A 207 10.19 -13.69 -30.78
CA ALA A 207 11.02 -13.67 -31.97
C ALA A 207 10.23 -13.36 -33.27
N GLU A 208 8.95 -13.06 -33.16
CA GLU A 208 8.05 -12.83 -34.28
C GLU A 208 7.52 -11.40 -34.25
N ASP A 209 7.34 -10.83 -35.42
CA ASP A 209 6.70 -9.54 -35.64
C ASP A 209 5.24 -9.62 -35.15
N ILE A 210 5.01 -9.15 -33.92
CA ILE A 210 3.68 -9.16 -33.34
C ILE A 210 2.99 -7.86 -33.71
N TYR A 211 1.93 -8.01 -34.46
CA TYR A 211 1.03 -6.90 -34.77
C TYR A 211 -0.05 -6.83 -33.71
N ARG A 212 -0.06 -5.76 -32.96
CA ARG A 212 -1.17 -5.45 -32.10
C ARG A 212 -1.78 -4.10 -32.43
N VAL A 213 -3.08 -4.15 -32.39
CA VAL A 213 -3.95 -3.00 -32.46
C VAL A 213 -4.75 -2.98 -31.17
N PRO A 214 -5.04 -1.82 -30.56
CA PRO A 214 -5.97 -1.73 -29.45
C PRO A 214 -7.25 -2.48 -29.77
N ALA A 215 -7.78 -3.22 -28.80
CA ALA A 215 -8.91 -4.15 -28.97
C ALA A 215 -10.18 -3.51 -29.59
N THR A 216 -10.29 -2.19 -29.54
CA THR A 216 -11.44 -1.44 -30.09
C THR A 216 -11.26 -1.01 -31.54
N GLU A 217 -10.05 -1.04 -32.12
CA GLU A 217 -9.81 -0.42 -33.43
C GLU A 217 -9.05 -1.31 -34.41
N GLY A 218 -8.62 -2.50 -34.02
CA GLY A 218 -7.58 -3.16 -34.76
C GLY A 218 -7.87 -4.49 -35.37
N TRP A 219 -8.82 -5.20 -34.88
CA TRP A 219 -9.17 -6.50 -35.43
C TRP A 219 -10.44 -6.38 -36.25
N TYR A 220 -10.38 -6.88 -37.44
CA TYR A 220 -11.50 -6.89 -38.35
C TYR A 220 -11.89 -8.34 -38.66
N GLU A 221 -13.18 -8.58 -38.72
CA GLU A 221 -13.75 -9.83 -39.23
C GLU A 221 -14.30 -9.60 -40.62
N LYS A 222 -14.06 -10.56 -41.49
CA LYS A 222 -14.60 -10.52 -42.85
C LYS A 222 -16.05 -10.95 -42.81
N THR A 223 -16.96 -10.05 -43.04
CA THR A 223 -18.40 -10.27 -42.98
C THR A 223 -19.06 -10.57 -44.31
N SER A 224 -18.38 -10.31 -45.43
CA SER A 224 -18.85 -10.64 -46.78
C SER A 224 -17.68 -11.00 -47.71
N THR A 225 -17.93 -11.82 -48.68
CA THR A 225 -16.91 -12.27 -49.67
C THR A 225 -17.20 -11.77 -51.08
N SER A 226 -18.27 -11.02 -51.31
CA SER A 226 -18.55 -10.49 -52.67
C SER A 226 -19.45 -9.24 -52.58
N PRO A 227 -18.90 -8.03 -52.51
CA PRO A 227 -17.51 -7.70 -52.32
C PRO A 227 -17.05 -8.06 -50.90
N ASP A 228 -15.70 -8.11 -50.69
CA ASP A 228 -15.11 -8.28 -49.40
C ASP A 228 -15.45 -7.10 -48.48
N VAL A 229 -16.11 -7.37 -47.35
CA VAL A 229 -16.45 -6.37 -46.33
C VAL A 229 -15.80 -6.78 -45.03
N TYR A 230 -15.11 -5.86 -44.40
CA TYR A 230 -14.42 -6.04 -43.10
C TYR A 230 -15.04 -5.13 -42.08
N THR A 231 -15.44 -5.69 -40.96
CA THR A 231 -15.99 -4.93 -39.83
C THR A 231 -15.10 -5.10 -38.61
N PRO A 232 -14.93 -4.06 -37.75
CA PRO A 232 -14.22 -4.19 -36.50
C PRO A 232 -14.75 -5.37 -35.69
N SER A 233 -13.86 -6.23 -35.18
CA SER A 233 -14.23 -7.33 -34.30
C SER A 233 -14.59 -6.81 -32.92
N THR A 234 -15.61 -7.45 -32.32
CA THR A 234 -16.02 -7.20 -30.93
C THR A 234 -15.36 -8.16 -29.93
N ASP A 235 -14.48 -9.04 -30.41
CA ASP A 235 -13.82 -10.02 -29.56
C ASP A 235 -12.70 -9.36 -28.74
N ASP A 236 -12.81 -9.47 -27.43
CA ASP A 236 -11.80 -8.97 -26.47
C ASP A 236 -10.60 -9.93 -26.33
N GLU A 237 -10.77 -11.19 -26.78
CA GLU A 237 -9.76 -12.23 -26.74
C GLU A 237 -9.68 -12.96 -28.08
N TYR A 238 -8.48 -13.49 -28.36
CA TYR A 238 -8.28 -14.29 -29.56
C TYR A 238 -9.09 -15.58 -29.55
N ASN A 239 -9.92 -15.78 -30.56
CA ASN A 239 -10.67 -17.00 -30.78
C ASN A 239 -10.04 -17.81 -31.92
N SER A 240 -9.47 -18.97 -31.62
CA SER A 240 -8.81 -19.85 -32.59
C SER A 240 -9.74 -20.39 -33.70
N GLY A 241 -11.05 -20.27 -33.54
CA GLY A 241 -12.03 -20.65 -34.56
C GLY A 241 -12.36 -19.55 -35.56
N LYS A 242 -11.81 -18.35 -35.40
CA LYS A 242 -12.01 -17.20 -36.28
C LYS A 242 -10.75 -16.79 -37.00
N THR A 243 -10.91 -16.15 -38.16
CA THR A 243 -9.83 -15.50 -38.89
C THR A 243 -9.97 -14.01 -38.72
N TYR A 244 -8.95 -13.38 -38.17
CA TYR A 244 -8.91 -11.94 -37.98
C TYR A 244 -8.08 -11.29 -39.06
N TYR A 245 -8.38 -10.04 -39.35
CA TYR A 245 -7.70 -9.23 -40.35
C TYR A 245 -7.21 -7.95 -39.71
N ILE A 246 -6.09 -7.44 -40.17
CA ILE A 246 -5.57 -6.13 -39.85
C ILE A 246 -5.65 -5.23 -41.07
N GLN A 247 -5.98 -3.97 -40.86
CA GLN A 247 -5.99 -2.99 -41.92
C GLN A 247 -4.56 -2.58 -42.28
N THR A 248 -4.15 -2.84 -43.51
CA THR A 248 -2.79 -2.54 -44.03
C THR A 248 -2.78 -1.33 -44.96
N GLY A 249 -3.94 -0.80 -45.27
CA GLY A 249 -4.11 0.38 -46.14
C GLY A 249 -5.53 0.89 -46.07
N ALA A 250 -5.88 1.97 -46.69
CA ALA A 250 -7.19 2.60 -46.61
C ALA A 250 -8.36 1.63 -46.94
N THR A 251 -8.12 0.64 -47.80
CA THR A 251 -9.10 -0.39 -48.18
C THR A 251 -8.50 -1.79 -48.21
N SER A 252 -7.29 -1.97 -47.68
CA SER A 252 -6.57 -3.23 -47.73
C SER A 252 -6.52 -3.88 -46.37
N TYR A 253 -6.82 -5.18 -46.30
CA TYR A 253 -6.84 -5.97 -45.08
C TYR A 253 -6.03 -7.25 -45.31
N THR A 254 -5.23 -7.63 -44.32
CA THR A 254 -4.40 -8.84 -44.38
C THR A 254 -4.82 -9.76 -43.22
N ALA A 255 -5.03 -11.04 -43.55
CA ALA A 255 -5.33 -12.06 -42.57
C ALA A 255 -4.13 -12.28 -41.64
N VAL A 256 -4.39 -12.37 -40.37
CA VAL A 256 -3.40 -12.59 -39.31
C VAL A 256 -3.61 -13.96 -38.70
N SER A 257 -2.56 -14.78 -38.67
CA SER A 257 -2.63 -16.08 -38.03
C SER A 257 -2.55 -15.97 -36.49
N GLY A 258 -3.23 -16.90 -35.80
CA GLY A 258 -3.55 -16.82 -34.39
C GLY A 258 -2.43 -16.58 -33.37
N ALA A 259 -1.21 -17.00 -33.70
CA ALA A 259 -0.07 -16.76 -32.81
C ALA A 259 0.39 -15.29 -32.75
N ALA A 260 0.01 -14.49 -33.75
CA ALA A 260 0.38 -13.07 -33.84
C ALA A 260 -0.63 -12.13 -33.15
N LEU A 261 -1.82 -12.62 -32.83
CA LEU A 261 -2.85 -11.88 -32.10
C LEU A 261 -2.77 -12.25 -30.63
N LEU A 262 -1.73 -11.84 -29.99
CA LEU A 262 -1.59 -12.08 -28.57
C LEU A 262 -2.48 -11.15 -27.78
N LYS A 263 -3.16 -11.78 -26.84
CA LYS A 263 -3.94 -11.29 -25.71
C LYS A 263 -3.81 -9.81 -25.46
N ASN A 264 -4.91 -9.20 -25.12
CA ASN A 264 -4.96 -7.92 -24.48
C ASN A 264 -4.83 -8.10 -22.95
N PRO A 265 -3.65 -8.05 -22.37
CA PRO A 265 -3.51 -8.11 -20.93
C PRO A 265 -3.96 -6.76 -20.37
N LYS A 266 -4.90 -6.76 -19.45
CA LYS A 266 -5.50 -5.54 -18.89
C LYS A 266 -4.51 -4.65 -18.13
N ALA A 267 -3.37 -5.20 -17.71
CA ALA A 267 -2.32 -4.48 -16.97
C ALA A 267 -1.00 -4.37 -17.74
N GLU A 268 -0.92 -4.98 -18.91
CA GLU A 268 0.31 -5.08 -19.70
C GLU A 268 0.16 -4.25 -20.96
N GLY A 269 1.26 -3.73 -21.47
CA GLY A 269 1.28 -2.91 -22.65
C GLY A 269 2.12 -3.52 -23.77
N TRP A 270 1.94 -3.00 -24.97
CA TRP A 270 2.79 -3.34 -26.10
C TRP A 270 3.85 -2.26 -26.26
N TYR A 271 5.06 -2.69 -26.60
CA TYR A 271 6.21 -1.81 -26.68
C TYR A 271 6.94 -2.03 -28.02
N GLU A 272 7.28 -0.94 -28.66
CA GLU A 272 8.23 -0.93 -29.77
C GLU A 272 9.63 -1.05 -29.18
N ARG A 273 10.40 -2.02 -29.69
CA ARG A 273 11.78 -2.25 -29.27
C ARG A 273 12.75 -1.67 -30.30
N THR A 274 13.62 -0.78 -29.85
CA THR A 274 14.71 -0.23 -30.65
C THR A 274 16.06 -0.51 -30.00
N GLY A 275 17.16 -0.46 -30.77
CA GLY A 275 18.50 -0.69 -30.26
C GLY A 275 19.06 -2.08 -30.60
N THR A 276 20.12 -2.49 -29.90
CA THR A 276 20.86 -3.75 -30.15
C THR A 276 20.83 -4.64 -28.90
N VAL A 277 21.14 -5.92 -29.05
CA VAL A 277 21.23 -6.89 -27.96
C VAL A 277 22.09 -6.34 -26.80
N GLY A 278 21.50 -6.29 -25.61
CA GLY A 278 22.12 -5.72 -24.40
C GLY A 278 21.89 -4.22 -24.18
N ASN A 279 21.35 -3.49 -25.18
CA ASN A 279 21.01 -2.07 -25.11
C ASN A 279 19.67 -1.77 -25.80
N TYR A 280 18.67 -2.55 -25.50
CA TYR A 280 17.34 -2.29 -26.03
C TYR A 280 16.66 -1.15 -25.30
N VAL A 281 15.97 -0.30 -26.07
CA VAL A 281 15.07 0.73 -25.56
C VAL A 281 13.65 0.33 -25.93
N TYR A 282 12.75 0.37 -24.94
CA TYR A 282 11.36 0.01 -25.09
C TYR A 282 10.51 1.26 -24.96
N THR A 283 9.73 1.56 -25.98
CA THR A 283 8.80 2.70 -25.98
C THR A 283 7.38 2.16 -26.10
N LYS A 284 6.49 2.57 -25.22
CA LYS A 284 5.09 2.16 -25.28
C LYS A 284 4.51 2.57 -26.62
N SER A 285 3.90 1.59 -27.31
CA SER A 285 3.29 1.85 -28.60
C SER A 285 1.99 2.62 -28.44
N GLU A 286 1.87 3.72 -29.20
CA GLU A 286 0.63 4.48 -29.36
C GLU A 286 -0.06 4.18 -30.68
N ASP A 287 0.40 3.16 -31.43
CA ASP A 287 -0.20 2.80 -32.70
C ASP A 287 -1.63 2.30 -32.48
N THR A 288 -2.57 3.01 -33.05
CA THR A 288 -4.01 2.69 -33.00
C THR A 288 -4.44 1.79 -34.17
N VAL A 289 -3.60 1.57 -35.14
CA VAL A 289 -3.85 0.70 -36.30
C VAL A 289 -2.59 -0.09 -36.58
N ALA A 290 -2.71 -1.40 -36.84
CA ALA A 290 -1.57 -2.24 -37.22
C ALA A 290 -0.88 -1.68 -38.49
N LYS A 291 0.18 -0.97 -38.27
CA LYS A 291 1.05 -0.49 -39.35
C LYS A 291 2.28 -1.35 -39.39
N VAL A 292 2.41 -2.01 -40.51
CA VAL A 292 3.63 -2.63 -41.07
C VAL A 292 4.79 -2.89 -40.10
N ALA A 293 5.02 -4.17 -39.84
CA ALA A 293 6.29 -4.76 -39.37
C ALA A 293 7.11 -3.95 -38.35
N LYS A 294 6.53 -3.69 -37.16
CA LYS A 294 7.29 -3.28 -36.01
C LYS A 294 7.41 -4.45 -35.03
N THR A 295 8.57 -4.63 -34.43
CA THR A 295 8.75 -5.63 -33.36
C THR A 295 8.21 -5.08 -32.05
N TYR A 296 7.12 -5.63 -31.57
CA TYR A 296 6.56 -5.32 -30.26
C TYR A 296 7.04 -6.32 -29.22
N VAL A 297 7.18 -5.87 -28.01
CA VAL A 297 7.48 -6.72 -26.86
C VAL A 297 6.45 -6.49 -25.79
N GLU A 298 6.01 -7.57 -25.20
CA GLU A 298 5.07 -7.56 -24.09
C GLU A 298 5.80 -7.12 -22.81
N GLN A 299 5.22 -6.16 -22.10
CA GLN A 299 5.65 -5.82 -20.76
C GLN A 299 5.00 -6.78 -19.77
N ILE A 300 5.83 -7.50 -19.04
CA ILE A 300 5.39 -8.41 -17.98
C ILE A 300 5.86 -7.84 -16.65
N GLU A 301 4.93 -7.52 -15.78
CA GLU A 301 5.22 -7.13 -14.42
C GLU A 301 5.15 -8.35 -13.51
N THR A 302 6.25 -8.65 -12.82
CA THR A 302 6.36 -9.78 -11.92
C THR A 302 6.89 -9.34 -10.56
N GLY A 303 6.39 -9.96 -9.50
CA GLY A 303 6.91 -9.77 -8.15
C GLY A 303 6.48 -8.49 -7.45
N GLY A 304 5.53 -7.75 -8.00
CA GLY A 304 4.88 -6.64 -7.30
C GLY A 304 4.12 -7.13 -6.06
N LEU A 305 4.15 -6.35 -5.00
CA LEU A 305 3.43 -6.65 -3.76
C LEU A 305 2.60 -5.44 -3.34
N THR A 306 1.30 -5.64 -3.23
CA THR A 306 0.41 -4.62 -2.64
C THR A 306 0.69 -4.49 -1.14
N ALA A 307 0.81 -3.26 -0.66
CA ALA A 307 1.00 -2.99 0.75
C ALA A 307 -0.13 -3.59 1.60
N TYR A 308 0.22 -4.28 2.68
CA TYR A 308 -0.71 -4.79 3.68
C TYR A 308 -0.06 -4.81 5.06
N LEU A 309 -0.88 -4.79 6.13
CA LEU A 309 -0.35 -4.91 7.48
C LEU A 309 -0.41 -6.38 7.92
N PRO A 310 0.75 -7.05 8.06
CA PRO A 310 0.81 -8.42 8.57
C PRO A 310 0.26 -8.49 9.99
N LEU A 311 -0.40 -9.59 10.33
CA LEU A 311 -0.84 -9.83 11.71
C LEU A 311 0.37 -10.01 12.64
N PRO A 312 0.23 -9.76 13.95
CA PRO A 312 1.34 -9.84 14.90
C PRO A 312 2.14 -11.15 14.86
N SER A 313 1.47 -12.27 14.67
CA SER A 313 2.14 -13.58 14.52
C SER A 313 3.01 -13.68 13.26
N GLU A 314 2.56 -13.08 12.17
CA GLU A 314 3.34 -13.02 10.91
C GLU A 314 4.53 -12.07 11.06
N VAL A 315 4.34 -10.91 11.69
CA VAL A 315 5.45 -9.97 11.99
C VAL A 315 6.53 -10.68 12.80
N LEU A 316 6.16 -11.36 13.88
CA LEU A 316 7.11 -12.11 14.71
C LEU A 316 7.84 -13.18 13.91
N SER A 317 7.14 -13.91 13.04
CA SER A 317 7.75 -14.93 12.17
C SER A 317 8.75 -14.31 11.19
N ILE A 318 8.42 -13.18 10.56
CA ILE A 318 9.33 -12.45 9.66
C ILE A 318 10.57 -12.00 10.41
N MET A 319 10.40 -11.50 11.65
CA MET A 319 11.49 -11.01 12.50
C MET A 319 12.27 -12.15 13.18
N GLY A 320 12.03 -13.42 12.81
CA GLY A 320 12.82 -14.58 13.24
C GLY A 320 12.32 -15.26 14.52
N TYR A 321 11.16 -14.90 15.05
CA TYR A 321 10.57 -15.62 16.19
C TYR A 321 9.83 -16.87 15.72
N ALA A 322 10.32 -18.03 16.14
CA ALA A 322 9.63 -19.32 15.96
C ALA A 322 8.77 -19.58 17.22
N ALA A 323 7.45 -19.60 17.06
CA ALA A 323 6.57 -20.06 18.14
C ALA A 323 6.86 -21.52 18.43
N SER A 324 7.26 -21.84 19.66
CA SER A 324 7.50 -23.19 20.15
C SER A 324 6.20 -23.93 20.43
#